data_c6beb97d2a9552b0a76d5cd3d8991835
#
_entry.id   c6beb97d2a9552b0a76d5cd3d8991835
#
_cell.length_a   1.000
_cell.length_b   1.000
_cell.length_c   1.000
_cell.angle_alpha   90.00
_cell.angle_beta   90.00
_cell.angle_gamma   90.00
#
_symmetry.space_group_name_H-M   'P 1'
#
loop_
_entity.id
_entity.type
_entity.pdbx_description
1 polymer ?
#
loop_
_entity_poly.entity_id
_entity_poly.type
_entity_poly.pdbx_seq_one_letter_code
_entity_poly.pdbx_strand_id
1 'polypeptide(L)'
;MTNLPKGLIVSCQAPINSPLHDPYVISAMAQAAVNNGAVAVRIDTPSHIQAVRKKVQVPIIGLWKQVITGSDVYITPQFHHAVAVAAAGADIIAIDATTRYRPGDEKLANIINLIHDQ
;
A
#
# COMPACT_ATOMS: atom_id res chain seq x y z
N MET A 1 -15.05 -7.07 -6.25
CA MET A 1 -14.38 -6.67 -5.00
C MET A 1 -13.51 -7.82 -4.51
N THR A 2 -12.29 -7.52 -4.16
CA THR A 2 -11.36 -8.53 -3.64
C THR A 2 -11.64 -8.79 -2.17
N ASN A 3 -11.91 -10.05 -1.83
CA ASN A 3 -12.06 -10.48 -0.45
C ASN A 3 -10.72 -11.00 0.08
N LEU A 4 -10.41 -10.67 1.33
CA LEU A 4 -9.23 -11.21 1.98
C LEU A 4 -9.52 -12.60 2.51
N PRO A 5 -8.69 -13.61 2.15
CA PRO A 5 -8.83 -14.93 2.74
C PRO A 5 -8.41 -14.92 4.21
N LYS A 6 -8.85 -15.92 4.97
CA LYS A 6 -8.36 -16.13 6.33
C LYS A 6 -6.93 -16.62 6.29
N GLY A 7 -6.09 -16.10 7.17
CA GLY A 7 -4.71 -16.52 7.28
C GLY A 7 -3.78 -15.37 7.63
N LEU A 8 -2.50 -15.61 7.44
CA LEU A 8 -1.46 -14.65 7.78
C LEU A 8 -1.24 -13.66 6.65
N ILE A 9 -1.31 -12.38 6.97
CA ILE A 9 -0.93 -11.29 6.07
C ILE A 9 0.44 -10.81 6.50
N VAL A 10 1.40 -10.82 5.59
CA VAL A 10 2.79 -10.44 5.88
C VAL A 10 3.07 -9.06 5.30
N SER A 11 3.60 -8.17 6.15
CA SER A 11 4.03 -6.84 5.74
C SER A 11 5.49 -6.92 5.28
N CYS A 12 5.74 -6.54 4.02
CA CYS A 12 7.09 -6.55 3.44
C CYS A 12 7.45 -5.11 3.10
N GLN A 13 8.12 -4.45 4.04
CA GLN A 13 8.44 -3.03 3.94
C GLN A 13 9.81 -2.76 4.56
N ALA A 14 10.42 -1.66 4.11
CA ALA A 14 11.67 -1.15 4.67
C ALA A 14 11.62 0.38 4.65
N PRO A 15 12.23 1.05 5.65
CA PRO A 15 12.28 2.52 5.65
C PRO A 15 12.98 3.06 4.40
N ILE A 16 12.59 4.25 3.96
CA ILE A 16 13.11 4.84 2.73
C ILE A 16 14.62 5.01 2.72
N ASN A 17 15.24 5.14 3.90
CA ASN A 17 16.69 5.28 4.04
C ASN A 17 17.42 3.95 4.25
N SER A 18 16.70 2.83 4.19
CA SER A 18 17.31 1.51 4.34
C SER A 18 17.79 0.98 2.99
N PRO A 19 18.94 0.26 2.95
CA PRO A 19 19.34 -0.46 1.73
C PRO A 19 18.31 -1.49 1.26
N LEU A 20 17.42 -1.94 2.15
CA LEU A 20 16.37 -2.89 1.81
C LEU A 20 15.17 -2.23 1.14
N HIS A 21 15.11 -0.89 1.10
CA HIS A 21 14.06 -0.15 0.40
C HIS A 21 14.35 -0.18 -1.11
N ASP A 22 14.07 -1.32 -1.70
CA ASP A 22 14.41 -1.62 -3.08
C ASP A 22 13.33 -2.55 -3.65
N PRO A 23 12.79 -2.27 -4.85
CA PRO A 23 11.69 -3.09 -5.40
C PRO A 23 12.05 -4.56 -5.53
N TYR A 24 13.28 -4.87 -5.94
CA TYR A 24 13.71 -6.26 -6.09
C TYR A 24 13.76 -6.97 -4.74
N VAL A 25 14.35 -6.32 -3.72
CA VAL A 25 14.45 -6.90 -2.38
C VAL A 25 13.06 -7.14 -1.79
N ILE A 26 12.19 -6.15 -1.89
CA ILE A 26 10.82 -6.27 -1.36
C ILE A 26 10.05 -7.37 -2.10
N SER A 27 10.20 -7.49 -3.42
CA SER A 27 9.54 -8.55 -4.18
C SER A 27 10.03 -9.94 -3.78
N ALA A 28 11.32 -10.08 -3.49
CA ALA A 28 11.88 -11.34 -3.00
C ALA A 28 11.33 -11.69 -1.62
N MET A 29 11.20 -10.71 -0.72
CA MET A 29 10.60 -10.91 0.60
C MET A 29 9.15 -11.36 0.49
N ALA A 30 8.37 -10.71 -0.38
CA ALA A 30 6.97 -11.06 -0.61
C ALA A 30 6.84 -12.48 -1.17
N GLN A 31 7.68 -12.85 -2.12
CA GLN A 31 7.68 -14.20 -2.68
C GLN A 31 8.01 -15.26 -1.62
N ALA A 32 9.01 -14.98 -0.78
CA ALA A 32 9.35 -15.87 0.33
C ALA A 32 8.19 -16.03 1.31
N ALA A 33 7.49 -14.95 1.63
CA ALA A 33 6.33 -14.99 2.51
C ALA A 33 5.21 -15.86 1.92
N VAL A 34 4.90 -15.68 0.64
CA VAL A 34 3.87 -16.45 -0.05
C VAL A 34 4.27 -17.92 -0.13
N ASN A 35 5.53 -18.21 -0.42
CA ASN A 35 6.03 -19.59 -0.47
C ASN A 35 5.91 -20.29 0.89
N ASN A 36 5.81 -19.53 1.97
CA ASN A 36 5.67 -20.07 3.32
C ASN A 36 4.27 -19.89 3.90
N GLY A 37 3.27 -19.65 3.04
CA GLY A 37 1.86 -19.73 3.43
C GLY A 37 1.15 -18.41 3.68
N ALA A 38 1.78 -17.25 3.41
CA ALA A 38 1.08 -15.97 3.50
C ALA A 38 -0.08 -15.94 2.50
N VAL A 39 -1.24 -15.49 2.95
CA VAL A 39 -2.45 -15.41 2.11
C VAL A 39 -2.63 -14.04 1.47
N ALA A 40 -1.88 -13.05 1.92
CA ALA A 40 -1.84 -11.71 1.35
C ALA A 40 -0.55 -11.03 1.81
N VAL A 41 -0.15 -9.97 1.14
CA VAL A 41 1.03 -9.17 1.52
C VAL A 41 0.64 -7.69 1.57
N ARG A 42 1.30 -6.94 2.46
CA ARG A 42 1.12 -5.50 2.61
C ARG A 42 2.39 -4.81 2.16
N ILE A 43 2.28 -3.95 1.14
CA ILE A 43 3.42 -3.37 0.43
C ILE A 43 3.28 -1.86 0.38
N ASP A 44 4.34 -1.16 0.72
CA ASP A 44 4.46 0.29 0.65
C ASP A 44 5.18 0.69 -0.65
N THR A 45 4.72 1.77 -1.25
CA THR A 45 5.36 2.42 -2.41
C THR A 45 4.97 1.79 -3.76
N PRO A 46 4.47 2.60 -4.71
CA PRO A 46 4.01 2.08 -6.00
C PRO A 46 5.02 1.23 -6.77
N SER A 47 6.31 1.64 -6.81
CA SER A 47 7.33 0.86 -7.52
C SER A 47 7.55 -0.53 -6.89
N HIS A 48 7.42 -0.63 -5.58
CA HIS A 48 7.52 -1.91 -4.86
C HIS A 48 6.29 -2.77 -5.12
N ILE A 49 5.10 -2.17 -5.09
CA ILE A 49 3.84 -2.87 -5.41
C ILE A 49 3.91 -3.47 -6.81
N GLN A 50 4.38 -2.70 -7.77
CA GLN A 50 4.52 -3.14 -9.15
C GLN A 50 5.47 -4.34 -9.27
N ALA A 51 6.61 -4.30 -8.58
CA ALA A 51 7.57 -5.40 -8.57
C ALA A 51 6.98 -6.66 -7.91
N VAL A 52 6.29 -6.50 -6.78
CA VAL A 52 5.64 -7.60 -6.07
C VAL A 52 4.54 -8.23 -6.91
N ARG A 53 3.74 -7.41 -7.62
CA ARG A 53 2.64 -7.90 -8.46
C ARG A 53 3.14 -8.89 -9.52
N LYS A 54 4.34 -8.71 -10.02
CA LYS A 54 4.94 -9.59 -11.03
C LYS A 54 5.36 -10.95 -10.45
N LYS A 55 5.48 -11.07 -9.13
CA LYS A 55 6.03 -12.26 -8.47
C LYS A 55 4.99 -13.06 -7.70
N VAL A 56 3.89 -12.45 -7.25
CA VAL A 56 2.91 -13.13 -6.39
C VAL A 56 1.51 -13.01 -6.98
N GLN A 57 0.66 -14.01 -6.66
CA GLN A 57 -0.73 -14.05 -7.11
C GLN A 57 -1.71 -13.68 -6.00
N VAL A 58 -1.26 -13.67 -4.74
CA VAL A 58 -2.12 -13.34 -3.60
C VAL A 58 -2.53 -11.86 -3.61
N PRO A 59 -3.60 -11.49 -2.90
CA PRO A 59 -3.96 -10.08 -2.77
C PRO A 59 -2.83 -9.23 -2.20
N ILE A 60 -2.68 -8.03 -2.77
CA ILE A 60 -1.72 -7.02 -2.31
C ILE A 60 -2.50 -5.89 -1.67
N ILE A 61 -2.23 -5.65 -0.38
CA ILE A 61 -2.70 -4.46 0.33
C ILE A 61 -1.63 -3.41 0.14
N GLY A 62 -1.93 -2.41 -0.69
CA GLY A 62 -0.96 -1.38 -1.06
C GLY A 62 -1.18 -0.10 -0.28
N LEU A 63 -0.09 0.60 -0.04
CA LEU A 63 -0.11 1.93 0.59
C LEU A 63 1.05 2.75 0.06
N TRP A 64 1.06 4.01 0.41
CA TRP A 64 2.19 4.89 0.07
C TRP A 64 2.44 5.85 1.22
N LYS A 65 3.52 5.60 1.94
CA LYS A 65 3.95 6.46 3.05
C LYS A 65 4.59 7.71 2.48
N GLN A 66 4.02 8.88 2.79
CA GLN A 66 4.48 10.17 2.33
C GLN A 66 4.51 11.14 3.50
N VAL A 67 5.69 11.64 3.85
CA VAL A 67 5.84 12.69 4.86
C VAL A 67 5.62 14.03 4.18
N ILE A 68 4.57 14.74 4.58
CA ILE A 68 4.18 16.02 3.99
C ILE A 68 4.20 17.08 5.07
N THR A 69 4.93 18.17 4.82
CA THR A 69 5.05 19.28 5.76
C THR A 69 3.67 19.82 6.15
N GLY A 70 3.43 19.98 7.44
CA GLY A 70 2.18 20.51 7.97
C GLY A 70 1.08 19.46 8.18
N SER A 71 1.37 18.18 7.97
CA SER A 71 0.40 17.12 8.20
C SER A 71 1.07 15.94 8.93
N ASP A 72 0.34 15.32 9.87
CA ASP A 72 0.76 14.10 10.55
C ASP A 72 0.23 12.84 9.86
N VAL A 73 -0.62 12.98 8.86
CA VAL A 73 -1.12 11.87 8.07
C VAL A 73 -0.06 11.50 7.03
N TYR A 74 0.44 10.25 7.08
CA TYR A 74 1.48 9.86 6.13
C TYR A 74 1.19 8.54 5.39
N ILE A 75 0.18 7.78 5.79
CA ILE A 75 -0.20 6.56 5.08
C ILE A 75 -1.27 6.91 4.03
N THR A 76 -0.88 6.94 2.76
CA THR A 76 -1.75 7.26 1.63
C THR A 76 -2.56 8.55 1.91
N PRO A 77 -1.87 9.68 2.11
CA PRO A 77 -2.53 10.88 2.68
C PRO A 77 -3.60 11.49 1.79
N GLN A 78 -3.47 11.37 0.47
CA GLN A 78 -4.34 12.06 -0.49
C GLN A 78 -4.84 11.10 -1.56
N PHE A 79 -5.89 11.52 -2.25
CA PHE A 79 -6.50 10.72 -3.32
C PHE A 79 -5.50 10.34 -4.42
N HIS A 80 -4.63 11.26 -4.83
CA HIS A 80 -3.67 10.95 -5.90
C HIS A 80 -2.67 9.88 -5.49
N HIS A 81 -2.34 9.76 -4.20
CA HIS A 81 -1.51 8.66 -3.70
C HIS A 81 -2.26 7.33 -3.83
N ALA A 82 -3.55 7.32 -3.51
CA ALA A 82 -4.37 6.11 -3.65
C ALA A 82 -4.48 5.66 -5.11
N VAL A 83 -4.61 6.60 -6.04
CA VAL A 83 -4.64 6.31 -7.49
C VAL A 83 -3.34 5.64 -7.93
N ALA A 84 -2.20 6.18 -7.48
CA ALA A 84 -0.89 5.61 -7.82
C ALA A 84 -0.73 4.18 -7.28
N VAL A 85 -1.19 3.94 -6.06
CA VAL A 85 -1.15 2.61 -5.43
C VAL A 85 -2.01 1.62 -6.22
N ALA A 86 -3.22 2.01 -6.59
CA ALA A 86 -4.11 1.17 -7.40
C ALA A 86 -3.51 0.87 -8.78
N ALA A 87 -2.98 1.89 -9.45
CA ALA A 87 -2.38 1.74 -10.77
C ALA A 87 -1.16 0.82 -10.76
N ALA A 88 -0.45 0.75 -9.63
CA ALA A 88 0.71 -0.13 -9.48
C ALA A 88 0.33 -1.61 -9.37
N GLY A 89 -0.94 -1.93 -9.08
CA GLY A 89 -1.44 -3.30 -9.04
C GLY A 89 -1.94 -3.77 -7.67
N ALA A 90 -2.14 -2.87 -6.72
CA ALA A 90 -2.73 -3.23 -5.43
C ALA A 90 -4.21 -3.62 -5.61
N ASP A 91 -4.63 -4.66 -4.90
CA ASP A 91 -6.02 -5.10 -4.86
C ASP A 91 -6.82 -4.33 -3.81
N ILE A 92 -6.16 -3.94 -2.74
CA ILE A 92 -6.74 -3.25 -1.59
C ILE A 92 -5.82 -2.08 -1.26
N ILE A 93 -6.40 -0.95 -0.89
CA ILE A 93 -5.64 0.25 -0.54
C ILE A 93 -5.78 0.51 0.95
N ALA A 94 -4.63 0.62 1.65
CA ALA A 94 -4.61 1.03 3.05
C ALA A 94 -4.45 2.55 3.12
N ILE A 95 -5.25 3.18 3.96
CA ILE A 95 -5.28 4.63 4.12
C ILE A 95 -5.41 4.98 5.61
N ASP A 96 -4.76 6.07 6.04
CA ASP A 96 -4.92 6.57 7.40
C ASP A 96 -6.36 7.04 7.59
N ALA A 97 -7.05 6.49 8.59
CA ALA A 97 -8.44 6.81 8.88
C ALA A 97 -8.61 7.72 10.09
N THR A 98 -7.53 8.39 10.54
CA THR A 98 -7.62 9.32 11.66
C THR A 98 -8.32 10.61 11.25
N THR A 99 -8.74 11.39 12.25
CA THR A 99 -9.36 12.71 12.01
C THR A 99 -8.34 13.84 11.84
N ARG A 100 -7.05 13.50 11.75
CA ARG A 100 -6.00 14.47 11.56
C ARG A 100 -6.17 15.26 10.26
N TYR A 101 -5.66 16.48 10.23
CA TYR A 101 -5.65 17.31 9.03
C TYR A 101 -4.88 16.60 7.89
N ARG A 102 -5.48 16.56 6.72
CA ARG A 102 -4.85 16.01 5.50
C ARG A 102 -4.37 17.13 4.59
N PRO A 103 -3.26 16.89 3.86
CA PRO A 103 -2.81 17.86 2.86
C PRO A 103 -3.91 18.16 1.84
N GLY A 104 -3.96 19.43 1.36
CA GLY A 104 -4.98 19.83 0.40
C GLY A 104 -6.39 19.92 0.98
N ASP A 105 -6.52 19.87 2.31
CA ASP A 105 -7.81 19.96 2.99
C ASP A 105 -8.79 18.85 2.60
N GLU A 106 -8.26 17.72 2.13
CA GLU A 106 -9.07 16.57 1.74
C GLU A 106 -9.73 15.92 2.95
N LYS A 107 -10.94 15.39 2.76
CA LYS A 107 -11.68 14.64 3.77
C LYS A 107 -11.62 13.15 3.47
N LEU A 108 -11.42 12.33 4.51
CA LEU A 108 -11.34 10.88 4.36
C LEU A 108 -12.55 10.30 3.62
N ALA A 109 -13.76 10.73 3.98
CA ALA A 109 -14.98 10.24 3.35
C ALA A 109 -14.99 10.53 1.84
N ASN A 110 -14.53 11.71 1.44
CA ASN A 110 -14.48 12.08 0.02
C ASN A 110 -13.44 11.26 -0.73
N ILE A 111 -12.29 11.01 -0.10
CA ILE A 111 -11.24 10.17 -0.70
C ILE A 111 -11.78 8.76 -0.94
N ILE A 112 -12.44 8.17 0.05
CA ILE A 112 -13.01 6.82 -0.04
C ILE A 112 -14.04 6.76 -1.17
N ASN A 113 -14.92 7.76 -1.26
CA ASN A 113 -15.94 7.80 -2.32
C ASN A 113 -15.30 7.90 -3.70
N LEU A 114 -14.26 8.74 -3.86
CA LEU A 114 -13.56 8.89 -5.13
C LEU A 114 -12.86 7.59 -5.55
N ILE A 115 -12.29 6.85 -4.59
CA ILE A 115 -11.66 5.55 -4.86
C ILE A 115 -12.71 4.55 -5.34
N HIS A 116 -13.87 4.49 -4.69
CA HIS A 116 -14.95 3.57 -5.06
C HIS A 116 -15.53 3.86 -6.44
N ASP A 117 -15.43 5.10 -6.90
CA ASP A 117 -15.94 5.52 -8.22
C ASP A 117 -14.98 5.17 -9.37
N GLN A 118 -13.83 4.64 -9.09
CA GLN A 118 -12.83 4.26 -10.10
C GLN A 118 -13.08 2.87 -10.69
#